data_f02535661a718ef71f4370dd8d7cdeae
#
_entry.id   f02535661a718ef71f4370dd8d7cdeae
#
_cell.length_a   1.000
_cell.length_b   1.000
_cell.length_c   1.000
_cell.angle_alpha   90.00
_cell.angle_beta   90.00
_cell.angle_gamma   90.00
#
_symmetry.space_group_name_H-M   'P 1'
#
loop_
_entity.id
_entity.type
_entity.pdbx_description
1 polymer ?
#
loop_
_entity_poly.entity_id
_entity_poly.type
_entity_poly.pdbx_seq_one_letter_code
_entity_poly.pdbx_strand_id
1 'polypeptide(L)'
;MGPGVRRDDTVSCGGGLTMTSRLRPGVIAAIAVLALDQASKLWLLFVFDLPHRGAVKVTPFLDLVLAWNVGISFGWFQSDNQSAQIILMIIKAVAVIILAIWMARSRTLIATVALGLIIGGAIGNAIDRFAYGAVVDFALFHLQIGGHPFNWYVFNLADVAIVAGVAALLYDSFVGVPAAKAP
;
A
#
# COMPACT_ATOMS: atom_id res chain seq x y z
N MET A 1 13.73 -69.07 -13.72
CA MET A 1 14.11 -67.85 -14.44
C MET A 1 12.85 -67.02 -14.72
N GLY A 2 12.59 -66.03 -13.89
CA GLY A 2 11.49 -65.06 -14.07
C GLY A 2 12.06 -63.67 -14.18
N PRO A 3 11.62 -62.84 -15.14
CA PRO A 3 12.17 -61.52 -15.34
C PRO A 3 11.62 -60.54 -14.29
N GLY A 4 12.55 -59.85 -13.63
CA GLY A 4 12.24 -58.80 -12.64
C GLY A 4 11.61 -57.61 -13.31
N VAL A 5 10.46 -57.18 -12.79
CA VAL A 5 9.80 -55.94 -13.11
C VAL A 5 10.55 -54.80 -12.40
N ARG A 6 11.27 -53.98 -13.14
CA ARG A 6 11.75 -52.68 -12.67
C ARG A 6 10.54 -51.75 -12.57
N ARG A 7 10.19 -51.36 -11.37
CA ARG A 7 9.37 -50.15 -11.12
C ARG A 7 10.25 -48.91 -11.32
N ASP A 8 10.03 -48.20 -12.38
CA ASP A 8 10.52 -46.82 -12.52
C ASP A 8 9.69 -45.94 -11.58
N ASP A 9 10.23 -45.70 -10.39
CA ASP A 9 9.75 -44.66 -9.48
C ASP A 9 10.18 -43.30 -10.05
N THR A 10 9.41 -42.78 -11.02
CA THR A 10 9.50 -41.39 -11.38
C THR A 10 8.93 -40.55 -10.23
N VAL A 11 9.80 -40.22 -9.27
CA VAL A 11 9.53 -39.19 -8.27
C VAL A 11 9.35 -37.90 -9.03
N SER A 12 8.08 -37.55 -9.27
CA SER A 12 7.70 -36.19 -9.70
C SER A 12 8.11 -35.23 -8.60
N CYS A 13 9.27 -34.59 -8.78
CA CYS A 13 9.66 -33.44 -8.00
C CYS A 13 8.62 -32.35 -8.23
N GLY A 14 7.61 -32.28 -7.38
CA GLY A 14 6.69 -31.15 -7.30
C GLY A 14 7.53 -29.87 -7.15
N GLY A 15 7.57 -29.05 -8.22
CA GLY A 15 8.31 -27.80 -8.26
C GLY A 15 7.79 -26.83 -7.22
N GLY A 16 8.30 -26.95 -5.99
CA GLY A 16 8.09 -25.96 -4.94
C GLY A 16 8.64 -24.62 -5.45
N LEU A 17 7.76 -23.64 -5.64
CA LEU A 17 8.17 -22.29 -6.01
C LEU A 17 9.27 -21.83 -5.05
N THR A 18 10.41 -21.40 -5.61
CA THR A 18 11.53 -20.88 -4.82
C THR A 18 11.06 -19.63 -4.07
N MET A 19 11.64 -19.36 -2.92
CA MET A 19 11.30 -18.19 -2.08
C MET A 19 11.33 -16.88 -2.89
N THR A 20 12.27 -16.76 -3.83
CA THR A 20 12.38 -15.61 -4.73
C THR A 20 11.21 -15.47 -5.70
N SER A 21 10.63 -16.58 -6.20
CA SER A 21 9.48 -16.53 -7.12
C SER A 21 8.21 -16.09 -6.40
N ARG A 22 8.08 -16.35 -5.10
CA ARG A 22 6.93 -15.93 -4.29
C ARG A 22 6.95 -14.46 -3.92
N LEU A 23 8.15 -13.86 -3.75
CA LEU A 23 8.30 -12.44 -3.44
C LEU A 23 8.02 -11.53 -4.63
N ARG A 24 8.26 -11.99 -5.85
CA ARG A 24 8.13 -11.17 -7.08
C ARG A 24 6.81 -10.42 -7.18
N PRO A 25 5.63 -11.04 -6.98
CA PRO A 25 4.35 -10.31 -7.10
C PRO A 25 4.21 -9.16 -6.11
N GLY A 26 4.67 -9.35 -4.86
CA GLY A 26 4.65 -8.30 -3.85
C GLY A 26 5.59 -7.14 -4.18
N VAL A 27 6.81 -7.45 -4.63
CA VAL A 27 7.78 -6.43 -5.06
C VAL A 27 7.26 -5.66 -6.27
N ILE A 28 6.66 -6.35 -7.25
CA ILE A 28 6.07 -5.70 -8.43
C ILE A 28 4.92 -4.79 -8.00
N ALA A 29 4.04 -5.25 -7.10
CA ALA A 29 2.95 -4.43 -6.57
C ALA A 29 3.47 -3.19 -5.84
N ALA A 30 4.51 -3.33 -5.00
CA ALA A 30 5.12 -2.21 -4.29
C ALA A 30 5.71 -1.18 -5.25
N ILE A 31 6.47 -1.62 -6.26
CA ILE A 31 7.06 -0.72 -7.27
C ILE A 31 5.97 -0.05 -8.11
N ALA A 32 4.94 -0.80 -8.53
CA ALA A 32 3.84 -0.25 -9.32
C ALA A 32 3.07 0.85 -8.56
N VAL A 33 2.72 0.58 -7.30
CA VAL A 33 2.04 1.57 -6.44
C VAL A 33 2.92 2.80 -6.25
N LEU A 34 4.19 2.61 -5.89
CA LEU A 34 5.11 3.71 -5.69
C LEU A 34 5.25 4.56 -6.96
N ALA A 35 5.43 3.93 -8.12
CA ALA A 35 5.56 4.63 -9.39
C ALA A 35 4.30 5.40 -9.78
N LEU A 36 3.12 4.79 -9.62
CA LEU A 36 1.84 5.43 -9.93
C LEU A 36 1.53 6.57 -8.96
N ASP A 37 1.78 6.39 -7.67
CA ASP A 37 1.58 7.45 -6.67
C ASP A 37 2.47 8.65 -6.96
N GLN A 38 3.77 8.46 -7.11
CA GLN A 38 4.71 9.55 -7.37
C GLN A 38 4.46 10.19 -8.74
N ALA A 39 4.17 9.41 -9.78
CA ALA A 39 3.86 9.93 -11.10
C ALA A 39 2.59 10.81 -11.08
N SER A 40 1.53 10.38 -10.38
CA SER A 40 0.30 11.16 -10.26
C SER A 40 0.53 12.48 -9.51
N LYS A 41 1.28 12.45 -8.39
CA LYS A 41 1.63 13.63 -7.60
C LYS A 41 2.46 14.63 -8.39
N LEU A 42 3.54 14.15 -9.02
CA LEU A 42 4.42 15.01 -9.83
C LEU A 42 3.68 15.61 -11.03
N TRP A 43 2.83 14.81 -11.71
CA TRP A 43 2.02 15.30 -12.81
C TRP A 43 1.04 16.37 -12.35
N LEU A 44 0.32 16.16 -11.24
CA LEU A 44 -0.63 17.12 -10.69
C LEU A 44 0.04 18.40 -10.22
N LEU A 45 1.22 18.32 -9.60
CA LEU A 45 1.95 19.49 -9.10
C LEU A 45 2.58 20.31 -10.22
N PHE A 46 3.23 19.67 -11.21
CA PHE A 46 4.13 20.36 -12.12
C PHE A 46 3.64 20.43 -13.59
N VAL A 47 2.76 19.51 -14.01
CA VAL A 47 2.23 19.49 -15.38
C VAL A 47 0.81 20.03 -15.43
N PHE A 48 -0.05 19.49 -14.57
CA PHE A 48 -1.44 19.95 -14.46
C PHE A 48 -1.56 21.29 -13.72
N ASP A 49 -0.55 21.64 -12.91
CA ASP A 49 -0.47 22.87 -12.14
C ASP A 49 -1.65 23.09 -11.18
N LEU A 50 -1.99 22.02 -10.46
CA LEU A 50 -3.08 22.02 -9.48
C LEU A 50 -2.95 23.13 -8.41
N PRO A 51 -1.73 23.49 -7.94
CA PRO A 51 -1.54 24.59 -6.98
C PRO A 51 -2.18 25.92 -7.42
N HIS A 52 -2.13 26.25 -8.71
CA HIS A 52 -2.65 27.52 -9.25
C HIS A 52 -4.09 27.41 -9.76
N ARG A 53 -4.62 26.19 -9.96
CA ARG A 53 -5.99 25.98 -10.46
C ARG A 53 -7.05 26.00 -9.36
N GLY A 54 -6.66 25.77 -8.11
CA GLY A 54 -7.60 25.56 -7.02
C GLY A 54 -8.37 24.24 -7.14
N ALA A 55 -9.60 24.19 -6.62
CA ALA A 55 -10.43 23.01 -6.69
C ALA A 55 -10.97 22.78 -8.11
N VAL A 56 -10.73 21.59 -8.68
CA VAL A 56 -11.17 21.19 -10.02
C VAL A 56 -12.17 20.05 -9.91
N LYS A 57 -13.40 20.26 -10.33
CA LYS A 57 -14.42 19.20 -10.36
C LYS A 57 -14.12 18.18 -11.45
N VAL A 58 -14.01 16.90 -11.08
CA VAL A 58 -13.80 15.80 -12.02
C VAL A 58 -15.09 15.03 -12.24
N THR A 59 -15.83 14.78 -11.15
CA THR A 59 -17.13 14.09 -11.17
C THR A 59 -18.08 14.75 -10.16
N PRO A 60 -19.38 14.39 -10.14
CA PRO A 60 -20.30 14.91 -9.14
C PRO A 60 -19.94 14.56 -7.67
N PHE A 61 -18.98 13.67 -7.46
CA PHE A 61 -18.58 13.17 -6.14
C PHE A 61 -17.07 13.17 -5.90
N LEU A 62 -16.27 13.67 -6.87
CA LEU A 62 -14.82 13.72 -6.77
C LEU A 62 -14.27 15.02 -7.33
N ASP A 63 -13.54 15.75 -6.50
CA ASP A 63 -12.80 16.95 -6.89
C ASP A 63 -11.29 16.72 -6.73
N LEU A 64 -10.49 17.37 -7.57
CA LEU A 64 -9.07 17.51 -7.35
C LEU A 64 -8.81 18.80 -6.56
N VAL A 65 -8.19 18.66 -5.42
CA VAL A 65 -7.77 19.77 -4.54
C VAL A 65 -6.35 19.47 -4.06
N LEU A 66 -5.56 20.50 -3.80
CA LEU A 66 -4.25 20.29 -3.21
C LEU A 66 -4.32 20.49 -1.71
N ALA A 67 -3.94 19.45 -0.95
CA ALA A 67 -3.80 19.51 0.48
C ALA A 67 -2.41 19.00 0.89
N TRP A 68 -1.69 19.80 1.69
CA TRP A 68 -0.42 19.41 2.28
C TRP A 68 -0.66 18.77 3.64
N ASN A 69 -0.57 17.45 3.70
CA ASN A 69 -0.81 16.69 4.92
C ASN A 69 0.48 16.54 5.72
N VAL A 70 0.67 17.41 6.69
CA VAL A 70 1.83 17.38 7.60
C VAL A 70 1.80 16.21 8.60
N GLY A 71 0.72 15.44 8.63
CA GLY A 71 0.56 14.23 9.44
C GLY A 71 0.41 14.55 10.93
N ILE A 72 -0.76 14.26 11.47
CA ILE A 72 -1.26 14.28 12.84
C ILE A 72 -2.30 15.38 13.08
N SER A 73 -3.55 14.97 12.88
CA SER A 73 -4.74 15.79 13.12
C SER A 73 -5.12 15.97 14.59
N PHE A 74 -4.28 15.56 15.57
CA PHE A 74 -4.68 15.53 16.98
C PHE A 74 -3.89 16.47 17.91
N GLY A 75 -3.26 17.54 17.39
CA GLY A 75 -2.69 18.58 18.28
C GLY A 75 -1.58 18.13 19.26
N TRP A 76 -1.36 16.83 19.42
CA TRP A 76 -0.41 16.25 20.36
C TRP A 76 1.05 16.38 19.93
N PHE A 77 1.29 16.66 18.64
CA PHE A 77 2.62 16.91 18.09
C PHE A 77 2.61 18.11 17.14
N GLN A 78 1.76 19.08 17.42
CA GLN A 78 1.77 20.39 16.77
C GLN A 78 2.90 21.21 17.39
N SER A 79 4.13 20.75 17.20
CA SER A 79 5.30 21.56 17.48
C SER A 79 6.14 21.55 16.21
N ASP A 80 6.70 22.70 15.88
CA ASP A 80 7.81 22.88 14.94
C ASP A 80 9.06 22.08 15.36
N ASN A 81 8.86 21.04 16.14
CA ASN A 81 9.90 20.22 16.73
C ASN A 81 10.35 19.18 15.69
N GLN A 82 11.44 19.49 15.04
CA GLN A 82 12.14 18.62 14.10
C GLN A 82 12.32 17.19 14.66
N SER A 83 12.48 17.04 15.96
CA SER A 83 12.60 15.74 16.64
C SER A 83 11.35 14.88 16.52
N ALA A 84 10.16 15.46 16.60
CA ALA A 84 8.91 14.70 16.46
C ALA A 84 8.73 14.15 15.03
N GLN A 85 9.09 14.92 14.01
CA GLN A 85 9.06 14.48 12.62
C GLN A 85 10.06 13.35 12.36
N ILE A 86 11.26 13.44 12.93
CA ILE A 86 12.29 12.39 12.82
C ILE A 86 11.79 11.09 13.48
N ILE A 87 11.23 11.16 14.68
CA ILE A 87 10.69 10.00 15.41
C ILE A 87 9.60 9.32 14.57
N LEU A 88 8.68 10.08 14.02
CA LEU A 88 7.62 9.53 13.15
C LEU A 88 8.18 8.88 11.88
N MET A 89 9.22 9.46 11.29
CA MET A 89 9.90 8.87 10.12
C MET A 89 10.58 7.55 10.49
N ILE A 90 11.24 7.48 11.66
CA ILE A 90 11.86 6.24 12.16
C ILE A 90 10.79 5.17 12.40
N ILE A 91 9.69 5.51 13.07
CA ILE A 91 8.60 4.54 13.32
C ILE A 91 8.05 3.98 12.00
N LYS A 92 7.84 4.82 10.99
CA LYS A 92 7.36 4.39 9.66
C LYS A 92 8.39 3.53 8.94
N ALA A 93 9.67 3.86 9.01
CA ALA A 93 10.74 3.06 8.43
C ALA A 93 10.80 1.67 9.08
N VAL A 94 10.71 1.59 10.41
CA VAL A 94 10.65 0.32 11.15
C VAL A 94 9.41 -0.49 10.74
N ALA A 95 8.25 0.15 10.62
CA ALA A 95 7.03 -0.52 10.16
C ALA A 95 7.20 -1.12 8.75
N VAL A 96 7.79 -0.38 7.81
CA VAL A 96 8.08 -0.88 6.45
C VAL A 96 9.02 -2.08 6.48
N ILE A 97 10.05 -2.07 7.34
CA ILE A 97 10.98 -3.21 7.49
C ILE A 97 10.22 -4.43 8.03
N ILE A 98 9.38 -4.27 9.05
CA ILE A 98 8.57 -5.35 9.61
C ILE A 98 7.63 -5.93 8.55
N LEU A 99 6.95 -5.08 7.77
CA LEU A 99 6.08 -5.51 6.67
C LEU A 99 6.86 -6.24 5.56
N ALA A 100 8.07 -5.79 5.24
CA ALA A 100 8.93 -6.45 4.26
C ALA A 100 9.38 -7.85 4.73
N ILE A 101 9.74 -7.99 6.03
CA ILE A 101 10.06 -9.28 6.63
C ILE A 101 8.82 -10.20 6.62
N TRP A 102 7.64 -9.66 6.93
CA TRP A 102 6.39 -10.42 6.86
C TRP A 102 6.08 -10.86 5.43
N MET A 103 6.22 -9.97 4.44
CA MET A 103 6.07 -10.29 3.02
C MET A 103 7.01 -11.44 2.60
N ALA A 104 8.26 -11.41 3.05
CA ALA A 104 9.23 -12.47 2.77
C ALA A 104 8.83 -13.84 3.36
N ARG A 105 8.04 -13.83 4.42
CA ARG A 105 7.54 -15.05 5.09
C ARG A 105 6.13 -15.44 4.69
N SER A 106 5.45 -14.64 3.88
CA SER A 106 4.08 -14.91 3.43
C SER A 106 3.98 -16.18 2.60
N ARG A 107 2.90 -16.93 2.80
CA ARG A 107 2.64 -18.20 2.11
C ARG A 107 1.61 -18.08 0.98
N THR A 108 0.79 -17.04 1.00
CA THR A 108 -0.27 -16.80 0.02
C THR A 108 0.13 -15.68 -0.95
N LEU A 109 -0.37 -15.76 -2.19
CA LEU A 109 -0.19 -14.71 -3.17
C LEU A 109 -0.90 -13.43 -2.73
N ILE A 110 -2.09 -13.57 -2.14
CA ILE A 110 -2.91 -12.44 -1.67
C ILE A 110 -2.14 -11.65 -0.61
N ALA A 111 -1.64 -12.31 0.44
CA ALA A 111 -0.86 -11.63 1.47
C ALA A 111 0.41 -10.98 0.92
N THR A 112 1.09 -11.63 -0.01
CA THR A 112 2.31 -11.08 -0.63
C THR A 112 2.03 -9.81 -1.42
N VAL A 113 0.99 -9.81 -2.26
CA VAL A 113 0.56 -8.63 -3.03
C VAL A 113 0.02 -7.54 -2.10
N ALA A 114 -0.81 -7.90 -1.14
CA ALA A 114 -1.37 -6.97 -0.16
C ALA A 114 -0.28 -6.22 0.63
N LEU A 115 0.73 -6.95 1.12
CA LEU A 115 1.89 -6.35 1.78
C LEU A 115 2.70 -5.46 0.83
N GLY A 116 2.83 -5.86 -0.44
CA GLY A 116 3.43 -5.03 -1.47
C GLY A 116 2.71 -3.70 -1.67
N LEU A 117 1.36 -3.72 -1.74
CA LEU A 117 0.54 -2.49 -1.84
C LEU A 117 0.78 -1.57 -0.65
N ILE A 118 0.78 -2.10 0.57
CA ILE A 118 1.00 -1.31 1.80
C ILE A 118 2.42 -0.72 1.81
N ILE A 119 3.42 -1.52 1.49
CA ILE A 119 4.83 -1.08 1.47
C ILE A 119 5.03 0.02 0.42
N GLY A 120 4.52 -0.17 -0.81
CA GLY A 120 4.62 0.81 -1.89
C GLY A 120 3.98 2.13 -1.53
N GLY A 121 2.76 2.11 -0.99
CA GLY A 121 2.06 3.31 -0.51
C GLY A 121 2.77 4.00 0.66
N ALA A 122 3.24 3.22 1.63
CA ALA A 122 3.98 3.76 2.77
C ALA A 122 5.28 4.47 2.35
N ILE A 123 6.02 3.89 1.40
CA ILE A 123 7.23 4.49 0.83
C ILE A 123 6.88 5.75 0.04
N GLY A 124 5.81 5.74 -0.80
CA GLY A 124 5.35 6.92 -1.55
C GLY A 124 5.08 8.11 -0.63
N ASN A 125 4.28 7.90 0.41
CA ASN A 125 4.00 8.92 1.41
C ASN A 125 5.23 9.32 2.27
N ALA A 126 6.24 8.45 2.39
CA ALA A 126 7.50 8.80 3.06
C ALA A 126 8.39 9.68 2.18
N ILE A 127 8.44 9.43 0.86
CA ILE A 127 9.17 10.26 -0.11
C ILE A 127 8.64 11.69 -0.09
N ASP A 128 7.31 11.88 -0.09
CA ASP A 128 6.72 13.22 -0.01
C ASP A 128 7.17 13.98 1.24
N ARG A 129 7.13 13.31 2.40
CA ARG A 129 7.56 13.93 3.66
C ARG A 129 9.04 14.28 3.67
N PHE A 130 9.86 13.48 3.03
CA PHE A 130 11.28 13.77 2.89
C PHE A 130 11.52 14.94 1.94
N ALA A 131 10.79 15.00 0.82
CA ALA A 131 10.97 16.01 -0.22
C ALA A 131 10.32 17.36 0.13
N TYR A 132 9.13 17.33 0.75
CA TYR A 132 8.29 18.51 0.94
C TYR A 132 7.94 18.80 2.41
N GLY A 133 8.31 17.93 3.35
CA GLY A 133 7.89 18.03 4.76
C GLY A 133 6.43 17.63 5.02
N ALA A 134 5.66 17.32 3.98
CA ALA A 134 4.24 16.97 4.04
C ALA A 134 3.91 15.93 2.98
N VAL A 135 2.78 15.23 3.12
CA VAL A 135 2.26 14.35 2.06
C VAL A 135 1.40 15.18 1.10
N VAL A 136 1.53 14.91 -0.19
CA VAL A 136 0.72 15.50 -1.25
C VAL A 136 -0.58 14.72 -1.37
N ASP A 137 -1.67 15.27 -0.84
CA ASP A 137 -3.03 14.75 -0.99
C ASP A 137 -3.79 15.58 -2.02
N PHE A 138 -4.59 14.92 -2.88
CA PHE A 138 -5.20 15.62 -4.00
C PHE A 138 -6.62 15.18 -4.36
N ALA A 139 -7.13 14.07 -3.84
CA ALA A 139 -8.46 13.55 -4.15
C ALA A 139 -9.43 13.85 -3.01
N LEU A 140 -10.42 14.68 -3.24
CA LEU A 140 -11.51 14.96 -2.31
C LEU A 140 -12.78 14.25 -2.77
N PHE A 141 -13.19 13.24 -2.00
CA PHE A 141 -14.47 12.58 -2.21
C PHE A 141 -15.56 13.28 -1.40
N HIS A 142 -16.68 13.62 -2.06
CA HIS A 142 -17.81 14.27 -1.41
C HIS A 142 -19.14 13.72 -1.91
N LEU A 143 -20.15 13.75 -1.04
CA LEU A 143 -21.52 13.31 -1.33
C LEU A 143 -22.53 14.29 -0.75
N GLN A 144 -23.73 14.34 -1.35
CA GLN A 144 -24.90 15.00 -0.77
C GLN A 144 -25.77 13.95 -0.10
N ILE A 145 -25.84 13.97 1.23
CA ILE A 145 -26.66 13.01 2.01
C ILE A 145 -27.77 13.78 2.72
N GLY A 146 -29.03 13.57 2.31
CA GLY A 146 -30.18 14.24 2.92
C GLY A 146 -30.13 15.77 2.83
N GLY A 147 -29.54 16.32 1.78
CA GLY A 147 -29.39 17.78 1.60
C GLY A 147 -28.18 18.40 2.33
N HIS A 148 -27.41 17.58 3.07
CA HIS A 148 -26.20 18.03 3.74
C HIS A 148 -24.95 17.57 2.98
N PRO A 149 -23.94 18.46 2.76
CA PRO A 149 -22.68 18.07 2.14
C PRO A 149 -21.85 17.22 3.10
N PHE A 150 -21.46 16.05 2.65
CA PHE A 150 -20.51 15.19 3.33
C PHE A 150 -19.21 15.20 2.54
N ASN A 151 -18.13 15.70 3.14
CA ASN A 151 -16.79 15.69 2.58
C ASN A 151 -15.95 14.66 3.32
N TRP A 152 -15.33 13.76 2.56
CA TRP A 152 -14.30 12.87 3.10
C TRP A 152 -12.98 13.62 3.26
N TYR A 153 -12.02 13.03 3.92
CA TYR A 153 -10.65 13.57 3.93
C TYR A 153 -10.06 13.58 2.54
N VAL A 154 -9.18 14.56 2.25
CA VAL A 154 -8.39 14.55 1.03
C VAL A 154 -7.34 13.44 1.14
N PHE A 155 -7.17 12.65 0.08
CA PHE A 155 -6.29 11.49 0.05
C PHE A 155 -5.54 11.40 -1.29
N ASN A 156 -4.63 10.43 -1.41
CA ASN A 156 -3.81 10.17 -2.58
C ASN A 156 -3.85 8.68 -2.98
N LEU A 157 -3.12 8.29 -4.04
CA LEU A 157 -3.08 6.89 -4.50
C LEU A 157 -2.38 5.96 -3.53
N ALA A 158 -1.38 6.44 -2.79
CA ALA A 158 -0.71 5.64 -1.75
C ALA A 158 -1.69 5.22 -0.65
N ASP A 159 -2.59 6.13 -0.24
CA ASP A 159 -3.61 5.84 0.79
C ASP A 159 -4.60 4.79 0.30
N VAL A 160 -5.06 4.90 -0.95
CA VAL A 160 -5.92 3.88 -1.59
C VAL A 160 -5.23 2.52 -1.60
N ALA A 161 -3.95 2.47 -1.96
CA ALA A 161 -3.19 1.22 -1.99
C ALA A 161 -2.99 0.62 -0.59
N ILE A 162 -2.72 1.45 0.43
CA ILE A 162 -2.60 1.00 1.82
C ILE A 162 -3.93 0.39 2.29
N VAL A 163 -5.05 1.10 2.08
CA VAL A 163 -6.38 0.61 2.49
C VAL A 163 -6.75 -0.67 1.75
N ALA A 164 -6.51 -0.74 0.43
CA ALA A 164 -6.75 -1.94 -0.37
C ALA A 164 -5.88 -3.12 0.10
N GLY A 165 -4.61 -2.87 0.43
CA GLY A 165 -3.70 -3.88 0.97
C GLY A 165 -4.15 -4.40 2.33
N VAL A 166 -4.58 -3.51 3.24
CA VAL A 166 -5.13 -3.92 4.55
C VAL A 166 -6.41 -4.75 4.36
N ALA A 167 -7.32 -4.32 3.49
CA ALA A 167 -8.55 -5.07 3.20
C ALA A 167 -8.24 -6.46 2.62
N ALA A 168 -7.25 -6.56 1.71
CA ALA A 168 -6.81 -7.83 1.15
C ALA A 168 -6.15 -8.76 2.19
N LEU A 169 -5.38 -8.22 3.15
CA LEU A 169 -4.84 -9.01 4.27
C LEU A 169 -5.94 -9.54 5.18
N LEU A 170 -6.93 -8.71 5.49
CA LEU A 170 -8.08 -9.14 6.27
C LEU A 170 -8.85 -10.24 5.53
N TYR A 171 -9.11 -10.07 4.24
CA TYR A 171 -9.73 -11.11 3.42
C TYR A 171 -8.94 -12.42 3.46
N ASP A 172 -7.62 -12.37 3.25
CA ASP A 172 -6.74 -13.56 3.28
C ASP A 172 -6.78 -14.25 4.64
N SER A 173 -6.87 -13.51 5.75
CA SER A 173 -6.94 -14.05 7.10
C SER A 173 -8.27 -14.76 7.40
N PHE A 174 -9.38 -14.34 6.78
CA PHE A 174 -10.70 -14.97 6.96
C PHE A 174 -10.91 -16.18 6.02
N VAL A 175 -10.36 -16.14 4.81
CA VAL A 175 -10.58 -17.16 3.78
C VAL A 175 -9.40 -18.13 3.67
N GLY A 176 -8.22 -17.70 4.05
CA GLY A 176 -6.94 -18.34 3.73
C GLY A 176 -6.50 -19.51 4.62
N VAL A 177 -7.27 -19.92 5.63
CA VAL A 177 -6.88 -21.07 6.49
C VAL A 177 -8.08 -22.00 6.66
N PRO A 178 -8.11 -23.15 5.96
CA PRO A 178 -8.83 -24.29 6.49
C PRO A 178 -8.18 -24.65 7.83
N ALA A 179 -8.93 -24.54 8.92
CA ALA A 179 -8.48 -25.02 10.21
C ALA A 179 -7.93 -26.44 10.01
N ALA A 180 -6.62 -26.62 10.20
CA ALA A 180 -6.05 -27.95 10.31
C ALA A 180 -6.82 -28.62 11.44
N LYS A 181 -7.58 -29.67 11.12
CA LYS A 181 -8.21 -30.50 12.13
C LYS A 181 -7.07 -30.95 13.04
N ALA A 182 -7.12 -30.52 14.29
CA ALA A 182 -6.28 -31.08 15.32
C ALA A 182 -6.51 -32.59 15.38
N PRO A 183 -5.46 -33.41 15.59
CA PRO A 183 -5.56 -34.84 15.67
C PRO A 183 -6.40 -35.29 16.85
#